data_84e8d52bb1e41a13426d02b842aabc85
#
_entry.id   84e8d52bb1e41a13426d02b842aabc85
#
_cell.length_a   1.000
_cell.length_b   1.000
_cell.length_c   1.000
_cell.angle_alpha   90.00
_cell.angle_beta   90.00
_cell.angle_gamma   90.00
#
_symmetry.space_group_name_H-M   'P 1'
#
loop_
_entity.id
_entity.type
_entity.pdbx_description
1 polymer ?
#
loop_
_entity_poly.entity_id
_entity_poly.type
_entity_poly.pdbx_seq_one_letter_code
_entity_poly.pdbx_strand_id
1 'polypeptide(L)'
;LGNDWAEKDAAFGMLEDHKKPLEANLIIPELDEGKPTSKALYYAHAKKEYKEHLDALGKARKEKNLALVKYNTYKKWIDLCQTKEANQRAEMKIR
;
A
#
# COMPACT_ATOMS: atom_id res chain seq x y z
N LEU A 1 -1.72 0.17 -16.35
CA LEU A 1 -1.82 -0.67 -15.14
C LEU A 1 -0.61 -0.53 -14.24
N GLY A 2 0.62 -0.52 -14.80
CA GLY A 2 1.84 -0.32 -14.03
C GLY A 2 1.90 1.04 -13.35
N ASN A 3 1.44 2.10 -14.02
CA ASN A 3 1.38 3.45 -13.47
C ASN A 3 0.37 3.54 -12.33
N ASP A 4 -0.79 2.87 -12.46
CA ASP A 4 -1.82 2.86 -11.41
C ASP A 4 -1.29 2.20 -10.13
N TRP A 5 -0.62 1.06 -10.27
CA TRP A 5 0.01 0.40 -9.13
C TRP A 5 1.07 1.29 -8.48
N ALA A 6 1.94 1.92 -9.28
CA ALA A 6 3.00 2.78 -8.77
C ALA A 6 2.43 3.99 -8.01
N GLU A 7 1.36 4.60 -8.51
CA GLU A 7 0.68 5.71 -7.84
C GLU A 7 0.06 5.26 -6.51
N LYS A 8 -0.59 4.10 -6.48
CA LYS A 8 -1.20 3.56 -5.26
C LYS A 8 -0.13 3.17 -4.24
N ASP A 9 0.98 2.60 -4.68
CA ASP A 9 2.11 2.26 -3.82
C ASP A 9 2.73 3.52 -3.21
N ALA A 10 2.94 4.56 -4.00
CA ALA A 10 3.48 5.84 -3.53
C ALA A 10 2.53 6.49 -2.51
N ALA A 11 1.22 6.49 -2.77
CA ALA A 11 0.23 7.04 -1.85
C ALA A 11 0.23 6.29 -0.51
N PHE A 12 0.30 4.97 -0.54
CA PHE A 12 0.40 4.14 0.67
C PHE A 12 1.68 4.45 1.44
N GLY A 13 2.83 4.54 0.74
CA GLY A 13 4.12 4.86 1.34
C GLY A 13 4.13 6.21 2.04
N MET A 14 3.52 7.24 1.45
CA MET A 14 3.39 8.56 2.06
C MET A 14 2.58 8.51 3.36
N LEU A 15 1.46 7.79 3.36
CA LEU A 15 0.63 7.64 4.56
C LEU A 15 1.36 6.87 5.65
N GLU A 16 2.11 5.84 5.28
CA GLU A 16 2.89 5.05 6.22
C GLU A 16 4.02 5.90 6.83
N ASP A 17 4.70 6.70 6.03
CA ASP A 17 5.76 7.60 6.48
C ASP A 17 5.25 8.67 7.46
N HIS A 18 3.99 9.10 7.33
CA HIS A 18 3.39 10.08 8.23
C HIS A 18 2.88 9.49 9.54
N LYS A 19 2.82 8.17 9.67
CA LYS A 19 2.32 7.50 10.86
C LYS A 19 3.12 7.84 12.11
N LYS A 20 4.45 7.73 12.05
CA LYS A 20 5.32 8.00 13.21
C LYS A 20 5.33 9.48 13.60
N PRO A 21 5.45 10.45 12.67
CA PRO A 21 5.31 11.85 13.03
C PRO A 21 3.96 12.20 13.66
N LEU A 22 2.87 11.63 13.15
CA LEU A 22 1.54 11.85 13.72
C LEU A 22 1.47 11.29 15.14
N GLU A 23 1.93 10.07 15.36
CA GLU A 23 1.99 9.46 16.70
C GLU A 23 2.81 10.33 17.66
N ALA A 24 3.98 10.81 17.22
CA ALA A 24 4.82 11.68 18.03
C ALA A 24 4.10 12.97 18.40
N ASN A 25 3.40 13.61 17.47
CA ASN A 25 2.64 14.83 17.72
C ASN A 25 1.48 14.61 18.67
N LEU A 26 0.85 13.44 18.65
CA LEU A 26 -0.27 13.12 19.52
C LEU A 26 0.18 12.71 20.92
N ILE A 27 1.39 12.14 21.06
CA ILE A 27 1.91 11.69 22.36
C ILE A 27 2.49 12.83 23.19
N ILE A 28 3.05 13.88 22.54
CA ILE A 28 3.70 14.99 23.24
C ILE A 28 2.78 15.66 24.27
N PRO A 29 1.53 16.04 23.97
CA PRO A 29 0.63 16.63 24.96
C PRO A 29 0.38 15.71 26.16
N GLU A 30 0.30 14.39 25.93
CA GLU A 30 0.07 13.41 27.00
C GLU A 30 1.29 13.28 27.91
N LEU A 31 2.50 13.34 27.35
CA LEU A 31 3.75 13.33 28.11
C LEU A 31 3.89 14.63 28.92
N ASP A 32 3.49 15.76 28.36
CA ASP A 32 3.54 17.06 29.05
C ASP A 32 2.59 17.10 30.27
N GLU A 33 1.52 16.31 30.24
CA GLU A 33 0.63 16.14 31.40
C GLU A 33 1.20 15.21 32.48
N GLY A 34 2.40 14.67 32.28
CA GLY A 34 3.07 13.83 33.25
C GLY A 34 2.73 12.34 33.20
N LYS A 35 2.07 11.89 32.13
CA LYS A 35 1.71 10.48 31.98
C LYS A 35 2.93 9.63 31.63
N PRO A 36 3.02 8.37 32.14
CA PRO A 36 4.04 7.44 31.69
C PRO A 36 3.94 7.18 30.18
N THR A 37 5.07 6.85 29.53
CA THR A 37 5.13 6.63 28.10
C THR A 37 4.10 5.61 27.59
N SER A 38 3.88 4.51 28.30
CA SER A 38 2.89 3.49 27.92
C SER A 38 1.47 4.02 27.92
N LYS A 39 1.10 4.81 28.94
CA LYS A 39 -0.22 5.45 29.00
C LYS A 39 -0.36 6.54 27.94
N ALA A 40 0.69 7.33 27.73
CA ALA A 40 0.70 8.38 26.71
C ALA A 40 0.46 7.79 25.33
N LEU A 41 1.10 6.67 25.00
CA LEU A 41 0.88 5.95 23.74
C LEU A 41 -0.57 5.45 23.63
N TYR A 42 -1.10 4.88 24.69
CA TYR A 42 -2.49 4.40 24.70
C TYR A 42 -3.47 5.53 24.38
N TYR A 43 -3.33 6.68 25.04
CA TYR A 43 -4.21 7.83 24.82
C TYR A 43 -4.00 8.44 23.42
N ALA A 44 -2.75 8.48 22.94
CA ALA A 44 -2.46 8.97 21.59
C ALA A 44 -3.14 8.09 20.53
N HIS A 45 -3.06 6.76 20.67
CA HIS A 45 -3.69 5.83 19.75
C HIS A 45 -5.23 5.85 19.82
N ALA A 46 -5.79 6.28 20.94
CA ALA A 46 -7.23 6.41 21.09
C ALA A 46 -7.79 7.70 20.47
N LYS A 47 -6.94 8.65 20.10
CA LYS A 47 -7.38 9.90 19.48
C LYS A 47 -7.96 9.67 18.09
N LYS A 48 -8.96 10.46 17.75
CA LYS A 48 -9.68 10.36 16.49
C LYS A 48 -8.74 10.50 15.28
N GLU A 49 -7.81 11.43 15.33
CA GLU A 49 -6.85 11.69 14.27
C GLU A 49 -6.01 10.46 13.94
N TYR A 50 -5.56 9.73 14.95
CA TYR A 50 -4.78 8.52 14.78
C TYR A 50 -5.63 7.40 14.16
N LYS A 51 -6.84 7.22 14.62
CA LYS A 51 -7.79 6.24 14.08
C LYS A 51 -8.12 6.53 12.62
N GLU A 52 -8.36 7.79 12.29
CA GLU A 52 -8.61 8.21 10.91
C GLU A 52 -7.41 7.93 10.02
N HIS A 53 -6.20 8.16 10.51
CA HIS A 53 -4.97 7.85 9.77
C HIS A 53 -4.83 6.35 9.53
N LEU A 54 -5.10 5.52 10.53
CA LEU A 54 -5.07 4.06 10.38
C LEU A 54 -6.10 3.57 9.38
N ASP A 55 -7.30 4.16 9.38
CA ASP A 55 -8.34 3.83 8.40
C ASP A 55 -7.89 4.19 7.00
N ALA A 56 -7.29 5.36 6.82
CA ALA A 56 -6.73 5.80 5.54
C ALA A 56 -5.61 4.88 5.06
N LEU A 57 -4.73 4.44 5.97
CA LEU A 57 -3.68 3.47 5.67
C LEU A 57 -4.26 2.13 5.20
N GLY A 58 -5.27 1.62 5.90
CA GLY A 58 -5.94 0.37 5.54
C GLY A 58 -6.58 0.44 4.15
N LYS A 59 -7.25 1.55 3.87
CA LYS A 59 -7.87 1.79 2.57
C LYS A 59 -6.82 1.88 1.45
N ALA A 60 -5.75 2.64 1.67
CA ALA A 60 -4.67 2.79 0.71
C ALA A 60 -3.95 1.46 0.43
N ARG A 61 -3.76 0.64 1.47
CA ARG A 61 -3.19 -0.70 1.33
C ARG A 61 -4.06 -1.60 0.46
N LYS A 62 -5.37 -1.58 0.69
CA LYS A 62 -6.32 -2.34 -0.10
C LYS A 62 -6.29 -1.92 -1.57
N GLU A 63 -6.31 -0.63 -1.84
CA GLU A 63 -6.23 -0.09 -3.20
C GLU A 63 -4.92 -0.46 -3.89
N LYS A 64 -3.80 -0.36 -3.18
CA LYS A 64 -2.48 -0.77 -3.67
C LYS A 64 -2.46 -2.25 -4.05
N ASN A 65 -2.97 -3.11 -3.17
CA ASN A 65 -2.99 -4.55 -3.40
C ASN A 65 -3.88 -4.94 -4.58
N LEU A 66 -5.03 -4.29 -4.72
CA LEU A 66 -5.91 -4.50 -5.88
C LEU A 66 -5.22 -4.10 -7.19
N ALA A 67 -4.55 -2.96 -7.20
CA ALA A 67 -3.81 -2.48 -8.37
C ALA A 67 -2.67 -3.45 -8.74
N LEU A 68 -1.97 -3.98 -7.73
CA LEU A 68 -0.91 -4.96 -7.93
C LEU A 68 -1.44 -6.27 -8.54
N VAL A 69 -2.56 -6.78 -8.03
CA VAL A 69 -3.21 -7.98 -8.56
C VAL A 69 -3.61 -7.78 -10.03
N LYS A 70 -4.21 -6.66 -10.36
CA LYS A 70 -4.58 -6.31 -11.74
C LYS A 70 -3.36 -6.25 -12.65
N TYR A 71 -2.29 -5.61 -12.20
CA TYR A 71 -1.04 -5.51 -12.95
C TYR A 71 -0.42 -6.88 -13.21
N ASN A 72 -0.34 -7.73 -12.19
CA ASN A 72 0.23 -9.08 -12.31
C ASN A 72 -0.62 -9.97 -13.22
N THR A 73 -1.94 -9.87 -13.15
CA THR A 73 -2.86 -10.62 -13.99
C THR A 73 -2.69 -10.23 -15.46
N TYR A 74 -2.62 -8.93 -15.74
CA TYR A 74 -2.39 -8.39 -17.07
C TYR A 74 -1.05 -8.85 -17.65
N LYS A 75 0.01 -8.80 -16.84
CA LYS A 75 1.34 -9.24 -17.23
C LYS A 75 1.38 -10.73 -17.59
N LYS A 76 0.73 -11.57 -16.79
CA LYS A 76 0.61 -13.01 -17.08
C LYS A 76 -0.14 -13.26 -18.39
N TRP A 77 -1.20 -12.51 -18.64
CA TRP A 77 -1.96 -12.63 -19.87
C TRP A 77 -1.12 -12.28 -21.09
N ILE A 78 -0.32 -11.20 -21.03
CA ILE A 78 0.62 -10.83 -22.09
C ILE A 78 1.64 -11.94 -22.33
N ASP A 79 2.24 -12.48 -21.27
CA ASP A 79 3.21 -13.56 -21.37
C ASP A 79 2.62 -14.80 -22.06
N LEU A 80 1.37 -15.17 -21.72
CA LEU A 80 0.66 -16.27 -22.36
C LEU A 80 0.42 -16.01 -23.86
N CYS A 81 0.03 -14.80 -24.22
CA CYS A 81 -0.17 -14.43 -25.63
C CYS A 81 1.13 -14.50 -26.42
N GLN A 82 2.24 -14.02 -25.87
CA GLN A 82 3.56 -14.11 -26.49
C GLN A 82 4.00 -15.56 -26.70
N THR A 83 3.81 -16.42 -25.70
CA THR A 83 4.14 -17.83 -25.80
C THR A 83 3.32 -18.52 -26.89
N LYS A 84 2.03 -18.22 -26.98
CA LYS A 84 1.15 -18.76 -28.00
C LYS A 84 1.61 -18.35 -29.41
N GLU A 85 1.97 -17.09 -29.60
CA GLU A 85 2.50 -16.61 -30.89
C GLU A 85 3.81 -17.30 -31.25
N ALA A 86 4.72 -17.46 -30.30
CA ALA A 86 6.00 -18.15 -30.53
C ALA A 86 5.78 -19.59 -30.96
N ASN A 87 4.84 -20.31 -30.34
CA ASN A 87 4.49 -21.67 -30.71
C ASN A 87 3.90 -21.75 -32.12
N GLN A 88 3.04 -20.82 -32.50
CA GLN A 88 2.47 -20.76 -33.83
C GLN A 88 3.55 -20.52 -34.88
N ARG A 89 4.52 -19.64 -34.63
CA ARG A 89 5.65 -19.38 -35.52
C ARG A 89 6.52 -20.62 -35.70
N ALA A 90 6.77 -21.36 -34.63
CA ALA A 90 7.53 -22.59 -34.67
C ALA A 90 6.83 -23.66 -35.53
N GLU A 91 5.53 -23.82 -35.39
CA GLU A 91 4.72 -24.72 -36.21
C GLU A 91 4.77 -24.36 -37.69
N MET A 92 4.68 -23.06 -38.01
CA MET A 92 4.77 -22.56 -39.37
C MET A 92 6.13 -22.85 -40.02
N LYS A 93 7.22 -22.81 -39.25
CA LYS A 93 8.57 -23.12 -39.76
C LYS A 93 8.76 -24.60 -40.06
N ILE A 94 8.07 -25.47 -39.35
CA ILE A 94 8.16 -26.93 -39.54
C ILE A 94 7.37 -27.37 -40.77
N ARG A 95 6.33 -26.68 -41.13
CA ARG A 95 5.53 -26.93 -42.34
C ARG A 95 6.17 -26.36 -43.58
#